data_ffe035c6254a75019e47be88865af22d
#
_entry.id   ffe035c6254a75019e47be88865af22d
#
_cell.length_a   1.000
_cell.length_b   1.000
_cell.length_c   1.000
_cell.angle_alpha   90.00
_cell.angle_beta   90.00
_cell.angle_gamma   90.00
#
_symmetry.space_group_name_H-M   'P 1'
#
loop_
_entity.id
_entity.type
_entity.pdbx_description
1 polymer ?
#
loop_
_entity_poly.entity_id
_entity_poly.type
_entity_poly.pdbx_seq_one_letter_code
_entity_poly.pdbx_strand_id
1 'polypeptide(L)'
;GSLQEKVEEIIEEYKQQRIEEKEYIEKMKQVSREIKNRKKKAKSMGFSNTTQLSFYNTLEAKVDQADEEELRDTAKEISEIFESNNVVDWKNKVKTRKKIKREIKILLHELGLEQPQIKSITNELMKIGGEHY
;
A
#
# COMPACT_ATOMS: atom_id res chain seq x y z
N GLY A 1 6.01 -9.28 0.82
CA GLY A 1 5.57 -8.80 2.08
C GLY A 1 5.83 -7.34 2.32
N SER A 2 5.15 -6.80 3.30
CA SER A 2 5.32 -5.42 3.75
C SER A 2 6.61 -5.27 4.58
N LEU A 3 7.05 -4.04 4.79
CA LEU A 3 8.17 -3.75 5.68
C LEU A 3 7.84 -4.17 7.12
N GLN A 4 6.58 -4.04 7.52
CA GLN A 4 6.12 -4.49 8.84
C GLN A 4 6.29 -5.99 8.99
N GLU A 5 5.93 -6.78 7.97
CA GLU A 5 6.14 -8.23 7.96
C GLU A 5 7.62 -8.59 8.07
N LYS A 6 8.49 -7.85 7.37
CA LYS A 6 9.93 -8.05 7.47
C LYS A 6 10.45 -7.80 8.89
N VAL A 7 9.99 -6.72 9.52
CA VAL A 7 10.37 -6.40 10.89
C VAL A 7 9.93 -7.50 11.85
N GLU A 8 8.69 -7.95 11.73
CA GLU A 8 8.15 -9.02 12.57
C GLU A 8 8.93 -10.32 12.41
N GLU A 9 9.27 -10.67 11.16
CA GLU A 9 10.07 -11.86 10.86
C GLU A 9 11.47 -11.78 11.49
N ILE A 10 12.13 -10.63 11.38
CA ILE A 10 13.45 -10.41 11.97
C ILE A 10 13.40 -10.53 13.50
N ILE A 11 12.40 -9.94 14.12
CA ILE A 11 12.21 -10.03 15.57
C ILE A 11 11.99 -11.47 15.99
N GLU A 12 11.17 -12.22 15.26
CA GLU A 12 10.89 -13.61 15.55
C GLU A 12 12.14 -14.49 15.40
N GLU A 13 12.94 -14.28 14.36
CA GLU A 13 14.22 -14.99 14.16
C GLU A 13 15.16 -14.75 15.34
N TYR A 14 15.23 -13.53 15.84
CA TYR A 14 16.06 -13.21 16.99
C TYR A 14 15.53 -13.85 18.28
N LYS A 15 14.23 -13.79 18.53
CA LYS A 15 13.60 -14.42 19.69
C LYS A 15 13.81 -15.94 19.72
N GLN A 16 13.79 -16.57 18.56
CA GLN A 16 14.01 -18.01 18.43
C GLN A 16 15.49 -18.39 18.33
N GLN A 17 16.37 -17.44 18.53
CA GLN A 17 17.82 -17.63 18.48
C GLN A 17 18.33 -18.19 17.15
N ARG A 18 17.61 -17.91 16.05
CA ARG A 18 18.03 -18.30 14.70
C ARG A 18 19.10 -17.35 14.15
N ILE A 19 19.15 -16.13 14.66
CA ILE A 19 20.15 -15.13 14.32
C ILE A 19 20.75 -14.54 15.59
N GLU A 20 21.99 -14.11 15.51
CA GLU A 20 22.69 -13.47 16.60
C GLU A 20 22.37 -11.97 16.63
N GLU A 21 22.67 -11.31 17.78
CA GLU A 21 22.42 -9.89 17.97
C GLU A 21 23.02 -9.03 16.86
N LYS A 22 24.25 -9.32 16.44
CA LYS A 22 24.93 -8.59 15.38
C LYS A 22 24.14 -8.64 14.06
N GLU A 23 23.66 -9.81 13.69
CA GLU A 23 22.86 -10.01 12.48
C GLU A 23 21.51 -9.33 12.60
N TYR A 24 20.88 -9.41 13.77
CA TYR A 24 19.63 -8.71 14.07
C TYR A 24 19.79 -7.20 13.85
N ILE A 25 20.84 -6.59 14.41
CA ILE A 25 21.10 -5.16 14.28
C ILE A 25 21.30 -4.78 12.80
N GLU A 26 22.07 -5.57 12.05
CA GLU A 26 22.32 -5.29 10.63
C GLU A 26 21.05 -5.39 9.79
N LYS A 27 20.23 -6.40 10.02
CA LYS A 27 18.95 -6.55 9.33
C LYS A 27 18.01 -5.38 9.64
N MET A 28 17.94 -4.95 10.88
CA MET A 28 17.12 -3.80 11.26
C MET A 28 17.63 -2.49 10.67
N LYS A 29 18.94 -2.32 10.51
CA LYS A 29 19.52 -1.18 9.82
C LYS A 29 19.12 -1.15 8.34
N GLN A 30 19.11 -2.29 7.68
CA GLN A 30 18.67 -2.39 6.29
C GLN A 30 17.20 -1.99 6.14
N VAL A 31 16.33 -2.48 7.02
CA VAL A 31 14.92 -2.08 7.03
C VAL A 31 14.77 -0.58 7.22
N SER A 32 15.54 0.00 8.14
CA SER A 32 15.54 1.45 8.39
C SER A 32 15.91 2.24 7.13
N ARG A 33 16.92 1.78 6.37
CA ARG A 33 17.31 2.40 5.10
C ARG A 33 16.21 2.29 4.07
N GLU A 34 15.55 1.15 3.96
CA GLU A 34 14.43 0.96 3.03
C GLU A 34 13.29 1.93 3.35
N ILE A 35 12.97 2.10 4.65
CA ILE A 35 11.94 3.05 5.08
C ILE A 35 12.32 4.48 4.67
N LYS A 36 13.56 4.89 4.91
CA LYS A 36 14.03 6.22 4.51
C LYS A 36 13.98 6.43 3.01
N ASN A 37 14.41 5.43 2.25
CA ASN A 37 14.40 5.50 0.78
C ASN A 37 12.97 5.59 0.23
N ARG A 38 12.02 4.85 0.80
CA ARG A 38 10.62 4.93 0.41
C ARG A 38 10.03 6.31 0.70
N LYS A 39 10.35 6.89 1.86
CA LYS A 39 9.91 8.24 2.21
C LYS A 39 10.46 9.29 1.24
N LYS A 40 11.74 9.18 0.88
CA LYS A 40 12.35 10.06 -0.11
C LYS A 40 11.68 9.93 -1.47
N LYS A 41 11.43 8.70 -1.92
CA LYS A 41 10.79 8.45 -3.21
C LYS A 41 9.36 9.00 -3.23
N ALA A 42 8.59 8.76 -2.18
CA ALA A 42 7.24 9.29 -2.07
C ALA A 42 7.25 10.82 -2.21
N LYS A 43 8.14 11.49 -1.48
CA LYS A 43 8.28 12.94 -1.54
C LYS A 43 8.67 13.43 -2.93
N SER A 44 9.64 12.76 -3.57
CA SER A 44 10.10 13.13 -4.90
C SER A 44 9.01 13.00 -5.96
N MET A 45 8.06 12.08 -5.77
CA MET A 45 6.93 11.88 -6.66
C MET A 45 5.72 12.76 -6.34
N GLY A 46 5.82 13.61 -5.32
CA GLY A 46 4.75 14.51 -4.93
C GLY A 46 3.69 13.88 -4.04
N PHE A 47 3.97 12.73 -3.44
CA PHE A 47 3.05 12.09 -2.51
C PHE A 47 3.19 12.66 -1.10
N SER A 48 2.07 12.66 -0.36
CA SER A 48 2.03 13.12 1.02
C SER A 48 2.60 12.09 2.00
N ASN A 49 2.60 10.81 1.62
CA ASN A 49 3.05 9.71 2.47
C ASN A 49 3.42 8.48 1.63
N THR A 50 3.98 7.48 2.30
CA THR A 50 4.40 6.24 1.65
C THR A 50 3.22 5.33 1.28
N THR A 51 2.05 5.52 1.88
CA THR A 51 0.85 4.76 1.52
C THR A 51 0.42 5.09 0.09
N GLN A 52 0.44 6.36 -0.28
CA GLN A 52 0.16 6.79 -1.64
C GLN A 52 1.17 6.19 -2.63
N LEU A 53 2.44 6.12 -2.25
CA LEU A 53 3.46 5.45 -3.06
C LEU A 53 3.14 3.96 -3.23
N SER A 54 2.68 3.29 -2.18
CA SER A 54 2.30 1.87 -2.26
C SER A 54 1.13 1.65 -3.23
N PHE A 55 0.13 2.52 -3.21
CA PHE A 55 -0.96 2.48 -4.19
C PHE A 55 -0.44 2.69 -5.62
N TYR A 56 0.43 3.68 -5.80
CA TYR A 56 1.05 3.95 -7.10
C TYR A 56 1.83 2.75 -7.62
N ASN A 57 2.67 2.14 -6.79
CA ASN A 57 3.48 0.98 -7.19
C ASN A 57 2.60 -0.19 -7.63
N THR A 58 1.48 -0.43 -6.95
CA THR A 58 0.52 -1.47 -7.33
C THR A 58 -0.10 -1.17 -8.69
N LEU A 59 -0.51 0.07 -8.91
CA LEU A 59 -1.09 0.49 -10.19
C LEU A 59 -0.07 0.42 -11.32
N GLU A 60 1.14 0.93 -11.12
CA GLU A 60 2.20 0.90 -12.12
C GLU A 60 2.53 -0.51 -12.58
N ALA A 61 2.58 -1.45 -11.64
CA ALA A 61 2.93 -2.84 -11.94
C ALA A 61 1.88 -3.55 -12.79
N LYS A 62 0.62 -3.09 -12.76
CA LYS A 62 -0.51 -3.82 -13.34
C LYS A 62 -1.30 -3.05 -14.39
N VAL A 63 -1.09 -1.77 -14.53
CA VAL A 63 -1.84 -0.90 -15.47
C VAL A 63 -0.91 -0.41 -16.55
N ASP A 64 -1.19 -0.80 -17.79
CA ASP A 64 -0.39 -0.39 -18.95
C ASP A 64 -1.04 0.75 -19.74
N GLN A 65 -2.34 1.00 -19.54
CA GLN A 65 -3.15 1.92 -20.34
C GLN A 65 -3.03 3.38 -19.93
N ALA A 66 -2.46 3.66 -18.77
CA ALA A 66 -2.39 5.01 -18.22
C ALA A 66 -0.94 5.46 -18.08
N ASP A 67 -0.70 6.77 -18.21
CA ASP A 67 0.61 7.35 -18.00
C ASP A 67 0.93 7.57 -16.51
N GLU A 68 2.17 7.95 -16.22
CA GLU A 68 2.64 8.16 -14.86
C GLU A 68 1.80 9.19 -14.10
N GLU A 69 1.44 10.29 -14.76
CA GLU A 69 0.66 11.36 -14.12
C GLU A 69 -0.74 10.87 -13.72
N GLU A 70 -1.40 10.15 -14.62
CA GLU A 70 -2.72 9.57 -14.34
C GLU A 70 -2.65 8.58 -13.17
N LEU A 71 -1.62 7.74 -13.12
CA LEU A 71 -1.43 6.78 -12.05
C LEU A 71 -1.13 7.46 -10.71
N ARG A 72 -0.34 8.54 -10.71
CA ARG A 72 -0.09 9.31 -9.49
C ARG A 72 -1.36 9.95 -8.97
N ASP A 73 -2.15 10.56 -9.84
CA ASP A 73 -3.41 11.18 -9.46
C ASP A 73 -4.40 10.15 -8.92
N THR A 74 -4.47 8.99 -9.55
CA THR A 74 -5.34 7.89 -9.10
C THR A 74 -4.90 7.39 -7.73
N ALA A 75 -3.60 7.24 -7.48
CA ALA A 75 -3.08 6.83 -6.18
C ALA A 75 -3.48 7.80 -5.07
N LYS A 76 -3.44 9.11 -5.33
CA LYS A 76 -3.89 10.13 -4.40
C LYS A 76 -5.39 10.06 -4.15
N GLU A 77 -6.18 9.84 -5.21
CA GLU A 77 -7.63 9.70 -5.09
C GLU A 77 -8.03 8.47 -4.28
N ILE A 78 -7.31 7.36 -4.45
CA ILE A 78 -7.53 6.16 -3.64
C ILE A 78 -7.26 6.45 -2.16
N SER A 79 -6.18 7.16 -1.87
CA SER A 79 -5.86 7.59 -0.51
C SER A 79 -7.01 8.43 0.09
N GLU A 80 -7.57 9.36 -0.68
CA GLU A 80 -8.71 10.17 -0.26
C GLU A 80 -9.96 9.34 0.03
N ILE A 81 -10.21 8.30 -0.76
CA ILE A 81 -11.33 7.38 -0.53
C ILE A 81 -11.21 6.74 0.86
N PHE A 82 -10.03 6.22 1.20
CA PHE A 82 -9.81 5.62 2.52
C PHE A 82 -9.93 6.65 3.63
N GLU A 83 -9.34 7.82 3.47
CA GLU A 83 -9.39 8.88 4.47
C GLU A 83 -10.81 9.36 4.72
N SER A 84 -11.62 9.51 3.67
CA SER A 84 -13.01 9.94 3.77
C SER A 84 -13.93 8.91 4.43
N ASN A 85 -13.54 7.65 4.42
CA ASN A 85 -14.33 6.54 4.97
C ASN A 85 -13.66 5.90 6.20
N ASN A 86 -12.65 6.54 6.75
CA ASN A 86 -11.89 6.02 7.89
C ASN A 86 -12.61 6.28 9.21
N VAL A 87 -13.72 5.56 9.41
CA VAL A 87 -14.46 5.57 10.67
C VAL A 87 -13.93 4.48 11.59
N VAL A 88 -14.20 4.59 12.90
CA VAL A 88 -13.76 3.59 13.86
C VAL A 88 -14.23 2.21 13.45
N ASP A 89 -13.30 1.26 13.40
CA ASP A 89 -13.55 -0.14 13.06
C ASP A 89 -14.17 -0.36 11.67
N TRP A 90 -13.83 0.50 10.71
CA TRP A 90 -14.38 0.43 9.36
C TRP A 90 -14.11 -0.91 8.66
N LYS A 91 -13.00 -1.57 9.01
CA LYS A 91 -12.61 -2.85 8.39
C LYS A 91 -13.61 -3.96 8.68
N ASN A 92 -14.33 -3.86 9.80
CA ASN A 92 -15.37 -4.81 10.19
C ASN A 92 -16.77 -4.35 9.81
N LYS A 93 -16.89 -3.16 9.19
CA LYS A 93 -18.18 -2.62 8.73
C LYS A 93 -18.40 -2.95 7.27
N VAL A 94 -19.29 -3.92 7.01
CA VAL A 94 -19.54 -4.42 5.66
C VAL A 94 -19.94 -3.31 4.68
N LYS A 95 -20.83 -2.42 5.09
CA LYS A 95 -21.28 -1.31 4.24
C LYS A 95 -20.15 -0.35 3.86
N THR A 96 -19.30 -0.01 4.83
CA THR A 96 -18.16 0.87 4.59
C THR A 96 -17.15 0.23 3.66
N ARG A 97 -16.82 -1.03 3.87
CA ARG A 97 -15.92 -1.77 2.99
C ARG A 97 -16.44 -1.84 1.56
N LYS A 98 -17.72 -2.12 1.39
CA LYS A 98 -18.35 -2.16 0.07
C LYS A 98 -18.34 -0.81 -0.62
N LYS A 99 -18.55 0.26 0.14
CA LYS A 99 -18.50 1.63 -0.39
C LYS A 99 -17.10 1.96 -0.91
N ILE A 100 -16.07 1.67 -0.11
CA ILE A 100 -14.67 1.90 -0.51
C ILE A 100 -14.34 1.10 -1.78
N LYS A 101 -14.66 -0.18 -1.80
CA LYS A 101 -14.43 -1.03 -2.98
C LYS A 101 -15.10 -0.49 -4.23
N ARG A 102 -16.35 -0.05 -4.10
CA ARG A 102 -17.10 0.50 -5.23
C ARG A 102 -16.45 1.76 -5.78
N GLU A 103 -16.04 2.66 -4.90
CA GLU A 103 -15.37 3.90 -5.30
C GLU A 103 -14.03 3.63 -5.99
N ILE A 104 -13.26 2.68 -5.47
CA ILE A 104 -12.00 2.25 -6.11
C ILE A 104 -12.26 1.66 -7.49
N LYS A 105 -13.26 0.79 -7.62
CA LYS A 105 -13.61 0.17 -8.91
C LYS A 105 -13.99 1.20 -9.97
N ILE A 106 -14.68 2.25 -9.56
CA ILE A 106 -15.04 3.35 -10.48
C ILE A 106 -13.77 4.02 -11.00
N LEU A 107 -12.80 4.32 -10.12
CA LEU A 107 -11.55 4.92 -10.55
C LEU A 107 -10.77 4.02 -11.52
N LEU A 108 -10.73 2.72 -11.24
CA LEU A 108 -10.04 1.76 -12.11
C LEU A 108 -10.72 1.64 -13.47
N HIS A 109 -12.04 1.67 -13.49
CA HIS A 109 -12.80 1.67 -14.73
C HIS A 109 -12.48 2.93 -15.55
N GLU A 110 -12.37 4.08 -14.92
CA GLU A 110 -12.00 5.34 -15.58
C GLU A 110 -10.59 5.29 -16.19
N LEU A 111 -9.70 4.47 -15.65
CA LEU A 111 -8.38 4.22 -16.25
C LEU A 111 -8.43 3.30 -17.47
N GLY A 112 -9.60 2.78 -17.82
CA GLY A 112 -9.77 1.87 -18.94
C GLY A 112 -9.61 0.39 -18.63
N LEU A 113 -9.58 0.05 -17.33
CA LEU A 113 -9.49 -1.35 -16.91
C LEU A 113 -10.85 -2.05 -16.98
N GLU A 114 -10.81 -3.37 -17.13
CA GLU A 114 -11.99 -4.23 -17.18
C GLU A 114 -11.85 -5.38 -16.18
N GLN A 115 -12.94 -6.14 -15.98
CA GLN A 115 -12.88 -7.35 -15.19
C GLN A 115 -12.17 -8.46 -15.99
N PRO A 116 -11.46 -9.39 -15.35
CA PRO A 116 -11.30 -9.55 -13.88
C PRO A 116 -10.22 -8.69 -13.24
N GLN A 117 -9.53 -7.88 -14.03
CA GLN A 117 -8.40 -7.07 -13.59
C GLN A 117 -8.78 -6.06 -12.51
N ILE A 118 -9.94 -5.41 -12.67
CA ILE A 118 -10.46 -4.46 -11.67
C ILE A 118 -10.60 -5.11 -10.29
N LYS A 119 -11.17 -6.32 -10.24
CA LYS A 119 -11.36 -7.04 -8.99
C LYS A 119 -10.02 -7.37 -8.32
N SER A 120 -9.08 -7.88 -9.10
CA SER A 120 -7.74 -8.25 -8.60
C SER A 120 -7.01 -7.05 -8.01
N ILE A 121 -6.97 -5.94 -8.72
CA ILE A 121 -6.30 -4.72 -8.27
C ILE A 121 -7.01 -4.13 -7.06
N THR A 122 -8.35 -4.08 -7.09
CA THR A 122 -9.15 -3.59 -5.96
C THR A 122 -8.83 -4.36 -4.68
N ASN A 123 -8.72 -5.68 -4.75
CA ASN A 123 -8.39 -6.51 -3.59
C ASN A 123 -7.00 -6.17 -3.02
N GLU A 124 -6.01 -5.93 -3.88
CA GLU A 124 -4.68 -5.53 -3.44
C GLU A 124 -4.68 -4.14 -2.79
N LEU A 125 -5.39 -3.19 -3.38
CA LEU A 125 -5.51 -1.84 -2.83
C LEU A 125 -6.23 -1.85 -1.49
N MET A 126 -7.26 -2.69 -1.34
CA MET A 126 -7.96 -2.88 -0.07
C MET A 126 -7.04 -3.44 1.01
N LYS A 127 -6.15 -4.36 0.65
CA LYS A 127 -5.18 -4.92 1.59
C LYS A 127 -4.21 -3.84 2.07
N ILE A 128 -3.68 -3.04 1.17
CA ILE A 128 -2.77 -1.93 1.50
C ILE A 128 -3.49 -0.91 2.40
N GLY A 129 -4.68 -0.47 2.01
CA GLY A 129 -5.48 0.47 2.79
C GLY A 129 -5.82 -0.06 4.17
N GLY A 130 -6.12 -1.35 4.27
CA GLY A 130 -6.41 -2.01 5.54
C GLY A 130 -5.21 -2.06 6.49
N GLU A 131 -3.99 -2.04 5.98
CA GLU A 131 -2.77 -2.01 6.79
C GLU A 131 -2.46 -0.60 7.33
N HIS A 132 -2.90 0.46 6.61
CA HIS A 132 -2.52 1.84 6.91
C HIS A 132 -3.66 2.71 7.45
N TYR A 133 -4.88 2.31 7.25
CA TYR A 133 -6.09 3.02 7.70
C TYR A 133 -6.97 2.10 8.55
#